data_65140d978de7f0c5a8758af61456fffe
#
_entry.id   65140d978de7f0c5a8758af61456fffe
#
_cell.length_a   1.000
_cell.length_b   1.000
_cell.length_c   1.000
_cell.angle_alpha   90.00
_cell.angle_beta   90.00
_cell.angle_gamma   90.00
#
_symmetry.space_group_name_H-M   'P 1'
#
loop_
_entity.id
_entity.type
_entity.pdbx_description
1 polymer ?
#
loop_
_entity_poly.entity_id
_entity_poly.type
_entity_poly.pdbx_seq_one_letter_code
_entity_poly.pdbx_strand_id
1 'polypeptide(L)'
;MGNCIRTEMWKAFHNKMMRSALLIGFILVIADLVQTAITVSDLGASYAHSPGGYDGCSLFVNWIGVNGVTVGAVVFYAVWPFLAAMPYGWSLYEDNRSHMTNNILTRVPYSQYLTAKMAAVFVSGGIAIALPVTTDLFASAMVCPACIPRVALPITGFCSGTAFLAKLYYTHPWLHAIIWCVIEFFWGGVAASLCIIVGHKVKHRFFVTATPLLLFLLLDFITPMLADAMNWYIELSPLRLCNLASTNPSPTWIILAELILLTFVSVLAGIYRKYRHEVL
;
A
#
# COMPACT_ATOMS: atom_id res chain seq x y z
N MET A 1 9.09 -26.71 -8.13
CA MET A 1 8.80 -25.28 -7.92
C MET A 1 7.36 -25.05 -7.44
N GLY A 2 6.33 -25.55 -8.11
CA GLY A 2 4.93 -25.33 -7.72
C GLY A 2 4.57 -25.71 -6.28
N ASN A 3 5.01 -26.85 -5.80
CA ASN A 3 4.73 -27.30 -4.44
C ASN A 3 5.39 -26.42 -3.36
N CYS A 4 6.58 -25.86 -3.64
CA CYS A 4 7.24 -24.94 -2.71
C CYS A 4 6.48 -23.61 -2.60
N ILE A 5 6.07 -23.04 -3.73
CA ILE A 5 5.25 -21.81 -3.77
C ILE A 5 3.91 -22.03 -3.03
N ARG A 6 3.23 -23.14 -3.31
CA ARG A 6 1.95 -23.47 -2.65
C ARG A 6 2.11 -23.58 -1.12
N THR A 7 3.19 -24.20 -0.66
CA THR A 7 3.46 -24.35 0.79
C THR A 7 3.73 -22.99 1.45
N GLU A 8 4.58 -22.14 0.84
CA GLU A 8 4.89 -20.83 1.38
C GLU A 8 3.66 -19.88 1.35
N MET A 9 2.87 -19.93 0.28
CA MET A 9 1.59 -19.21 0.20
C MET A 9 0.61 -19.66 1.29
N TRP A 10 0.46 -20.98 1.48
CA TRP A 10 -0.41 -21.51 2.53
C TRP A 10 0.01 -21.01 3.91
N LYS A 11 1.32 -21.03 4.24
CA LYS A 11 1.85 -20.49 5.50
C LYS A 11 1.58 -18.99 5.63
N ALA A 12 1.73 -18.21 4.55
CA ALA A 12 1.51 -16.77 4.57
C ALA A 12 0.05 -16.40 4.92
N PHE A 13 -0.92 -17.17 4.38
CA PHE A 13 -2.34 -16.87 4.63
C PHE A 13 -2.91 -17.48 5.91
N HIS A 14 -2.33 -18.59 6.41
CA HIS A 14 -2.86 -19.28 7.59
C HIS A 14 -2.19 -18.87 8.91
N ASN A 15 -1.35 -17.83 8.89
CA ASN A 15 -0.71 -17.37 10.10
C ASN A 15 -1.55 -16.32 10.88
N LYS A 16 -1.29 -16.19 12.19
CA LYS A 16 -1.98 -15.23 13.06
C LYS A 16 -1.69 -13.77 12.67
N MET A 17 -0.50 -13.49 12.13
CA MET A 17 -0.07 -12.14 11.77
C MET A 17 -0.84 -11.59 10.57
N MET A 18 -1.20 -12.46 9.60
CA MET A 18 -2.08 -12.08 8.49
C MET A 18 -3.46 -11.64 8.99
N ARG A 19 -4.03 -12.44 9.92
CA ARG A 19 -5.33 -12.10 10.52
C ARG A 19 -5.27 -10.80 11.30
N SER A 20 -4.19 -10.56 12.06
CA SER A 20 -4.00 -9.31 12.82
C SER A 20 -3.84 -8.11 11.90
N ALA A 21 -3.07 -8.23 10.80
CA ALA A 21 -2.90 -7.15 9.83
C ALA A 21 -4.23 -6.77 9.17
N LEU A 22 -5.00 -7.77 8.72
CA LEU A 22 -6.33 -7.55 8.15
C LEU A 22 -7.30 -6.96 9.17
N LEU A 23 -7.29 -7.45 10.42
CA LEU A 23 -8.16 -6.93 11.47
C LEU A 23 -7.87 -5.44 11.73
N ILE A 24 -6.60 -5.05 11.85
CA ILE A 24 -6.22 -3.65 12.01
C ILE A 24 -6.66 -2.83 10.78
N GLY A 25 -6.40 -3.32 9.57
CA GLY A 25 -6.84 -2.66 8.34
C GLY A 25 -8.35 -2.43 8.30
N PHE A 26 -9.16 -3.44 8.64
CA PHE A 26 -10.62 -3.31 8.68
C PHE A 26 -11.12 -2.39 9.79
N ILE A 27 -10.48 -2.37 10.96
CA ILE A 27 -10.83 -1.39 12.02
C ILE A 27 -10.63 0.04 11.51
N LEU A 28 -9.53 0.31 10.80
CA LEU A 28 -9.26 1.63 10.25
C LEU A 28 -10.24 2.01 9.14
N VAL A 29 -10.62 1.06 8.28
CA VAL A 29 -11.67 1.22 7.27
C VAL A 29 -13.02 1.52 7.92
N ILE A 30 -13.39 0.82 8.98
CA ILE A 30 -14.65 1.09 9.70
C ILE A 30 -14.62 2.49 10.32
N ALA A 31 -13.49 2.91 10.90
CA ALA A 31 -13.34 4.25 11.44
C ALA A 31 -13.47 5.34 10.36
N ASP A 32 -12.89 5.10 9.18
CA ASP A 32 -13.02 5.96 7.99
C ASP A 32 -14.49 6.06 7.56
N LEU A 33 -15.15 4.92 7.37
CA LEU A 33 -16.53 4.83 6.90
C LEU A 33 -17.51 5.54 7.87
N VAL A 34 -17.34 5.36 9.18
CA VAL A 34 -18.19 6.02 10.19
C VAL A 34 -18.01 7.54 10.12
N GLN A 35 -16.78 8.01 10.05
CA GLN A 35 -16.51 9.46 9.96
C GLN A 35 -17.02 10.04 8.64
N THR A 36 -16.84 9.33 7.53
CA THR A 36 -17.38 9.69 6.22
C THR A 36 -18.91 9.76 6.25
N ALA A 37 -19.58 8.78 6.84
CA ALA A 37 -21.04 8.77 6.96
C ALA A 37 -21.56 9.98 7.74
N ILE A 38 -20.92 10.36 8.84
CA ILE A 38 -21.26 11.56 9.62
C ILE A 38 -21.06 12.82 8.76
N THR A 39 -19.88 12.95 8.14
CA THR A 39 -19.55 14.12 7.30
C THR A 39 -20.51 14.26 6.13
N VAL A 40 -20.86 13.18 5.44
CA VAL A 40 -21.78 13.18 4.31
C VAL A 40 -23.20 13.53 4.76
N SER A 41 -23.65 13.07 5.93
CA SER A 41 -24.96 13.43 6.47
C SER A 41 -25.06 14.94 6.78
N ASP A 42 -24.02 15.51 7.39
CA ASP A 42 -23.95 16.92 7.76
C ASP A 42 -23.88 17.82 6.51
N LEU A 43 -23.01 17.45 5.54
CA LEU A 43 -22.88 18.16 4.27
C LEU A 43 -24.17 18.03 3.43
N GLY A 44 -24.77 16.85 3.36
CA GLY A 44 -26.01 16.60 2.64
C GLY A 44 -27.17 17.48 3.17
N ALA A 45 -27.27 17.59 4.49
CA ALA A 45 -28.26 18.47 5.12
C ALA A 45 -28.00 19.95 4.81
N SER A 46 -26.74 20.38 4.76
CA SER A 46 -26.35 21.78 4.52
C SER A 46 -26.47 22.20 3.05
N TYR A 47 -26.19 21.28 2.12
CA TYR A 47 -26.10 21.58 0.67
C TYR A 47 -27.24 21.00 -0.17
N ALA A 48 -28.24 20.36 0.44
CA ALA A 48 -29.38 19.75 -0.27
C ALA A 48 -30.12 20.73 -1.22
N HIS A 49 -30.00 22.03 -0.99
CA HIS A 49 -30.68 23.09 -1.78
C HIS A 49 -29.71 23.87 -2.71
N SER A 50 -28.41 23.50 -2.75
CA SER A 50 -27.41 24.21 -3.56
C SER A 50 -27.16 23.49 -4.88
N PRO A 51 -27.11 24.18 -6.05
CA PRO A 51 -26.69 23.56 -7.30
C PRO A 51 -25.26 22.99 -7.16
N GLY A 52 -25.10 21.67 -7.31
CA GLY A 52 -23.80 21.00 -7.14
C GLY A 52 -23.47 20.60 -5.70
N GLY A 53 -24.35 20.78 -4.74
CA GLY A 53 -24.12 20.47 -3.32
C GLY A 53 -23.83 19.01 -3.01
N TYR A 54 -24.17 18.08 -3.90
CA TYR A 54 -23.88 16.65 -3.73
C TYR A 54 -22.47 16.22 -4.18
N ASP A 55 -21.74 17.10 -4.86
CA ASP A 55 -20.41 16.74 -5.39
C ASP A 55 -19.40 16.43 -4.26
N GLY A 56 -19.49 17.14 -3.13
CA GLY A 56 -18.69 16.88 -1.92
C GLY A 56 -19.06 15.58 -1.19
N CYS A 57 -20.25 15.04 -1.45
CA CYS A 57 -20.72 13.78 -0.89
C CYS A 57 -20.45 12.60 -1.82
N SER A 58 -19.74 12.80 -2.95
CA SER A 58 -19.48 11.73 -3.90
C SER A 58 -18.59 10.64 -3.29
N LEU A 59 -18.92 9.37 -3.62
CA LEU A 59 -18.09 8.21 -3.33
C LEU A 59 -16.62 8.44 -3.69
N PHE A 60 -16.35 8.94 -4.90
CA PHE A 60 -14.99 9.07 -5.45
C PHE A 60 -14.14 10.14 -4.77
N VAL A 61 -14.73 10.93 -3.87
CA VAL A 61 -14.04 11.94 -3.06
C VAL A 61 -13.82 11.46 -1.63
N ASN A 62 -14.72 10.59 -1.13
CA ASN A 62 -14.79 10.25 0.29
C ASN A 62 -14.31 8.83 0.64
N TRP A 63 -13.98 7.95 -0.32
CA TRP A 63 -13.43 6.66 0.01
C TRP A 63 -11.95 6.76 0.40
N ILE A 64 -11.45 5.82 1.17
CA ILE A 64 -10.12 5.85 1.81
C ILE A 64 -8.97 6.11 0.83
N GLY A 65 -9.05 5.61 -0.42
CA GLY A 65 -8.00 5.78 -1.43
C GLY A 65 -7.76 7.21 -1.89
N VAL A 66 -8.74 8.10 -1.70
CA VAL A 66 -8.69 9.53 -2.08
C VAL A 66 -8.86 10.43 -0.88
N ASN A 67 -9.43 9.94 0.22
CA ASN A 67 -9.68 10.72 1.42
C ASN A 67 -8.39 10.89 2.24
N GLY A 68 -7.98 12.12 2.45
CA GLY A 68 -6.81 12.47 3.29
C GLY A 68 -7.18 13.16 4.61
N VAL A 69 -8.47 13.23 4.96
CA VAL A 69 -8.97 14.05 6.09
C VAL A 69 -9.44 13.18 7.25
N THR A 70 -10.05 12.04 6.98
CA THR A 70 -10.55 11.15 8.04
C THR A 70 -9.42 10.54 8.85
N VAL A 71 -9.65 10.33 10.14
CA VAL A 71 -8.68 9.71 11.04
C VAL A 71 -8.33 8.29 10.57
N GLY A 72 -9.33 7.54 10.07
CA GLY A 72 -9.13 6.19 9.53
C GLY A 72 -8.14 6.19 8.37
N ALA A 73 -8.34 7.06 7.37
CA ALA A 73 -7.45 7.18 6.21
C ALA A 73 -6.05 7.66 6.61
N VAL A 74 -5.95 8.72 7.41
CA VAL A 74 -4.65 9.27 7.85
C VAL A 74 -3.82 8.23 8.58
N VAL A 75 -4.41 7.50 9.53
CA VAL A 75 -3.70 6.47 10.28
C VAL A 75 -3.36 5.27 9.37
N PHE A 76 -4.27 4.85 8.48
CA PHE A 76 -4.02 3.77 7.54
C PHE A 76 -2.79 4.07 6.67
N TYR A 77 -2.77 5.25 6.05
CA TYR A 77 -1.65 5.66 5.18
C TYR A 77 -0.37 6.04 5.94
N ALA A 78 -0.43 6.31 7.23
CA ALA A 78 0.76 6.45 8.05
C ALA A 78 1.42 5.09 8.38
N VAL A 79 0.65 4.02 8.52
CA VAL A 79 1.16 2.71 8.97
C VAL A 79 1.12 1.62 7.91
N TRP A 80 0.62 1.88 6.70
CA TRP A 80 0.45 0.88 5.65
C TRP A 80 1.71 0.05 5.34
N PRO A 81 2.97 0.61 5.36
CA PRO A 81 4.14 -0.21 5.04
C PRO A 81 4.41 -1.25 6.13
N PHE A 82 4.07 -0.94 7.38
CA PHE A 82 4.14 -1.89 8.48
C PHE A 82 3.06 -2.97 8.37
N LEU A 83 1.82 -2.57 8.05
CA LEU A 83 0.72 -3.51 7.82
C LEU A 83 1.02 -4.46 6.65
N ALA A 84 1.62 -3.97 5.57
CA ALA A 84 2.05 -4.78 4.43
C ALA A 84 3.10 -5.83 4.81
N ALA A 85 4.06 -5.47 5.66
CA ALA A 85 5.14 -6.35 6.10
C ALA A 85 4.70 -7.37 7.17
N MET A 86 3.66 -7.06 7.94
CA MET A 86 3.20 -7.83 9.08
C MET A 86 2.80 -9.29 8.76
N PRO A 87 2.12 -9.60 7.64
CA PRO A 87 1.69 -10.96 7.31
C PRO A 87 2.83 -11.97 7.24
N TYR A 88 3.84 -11.70 6.44
CA TYR A 88 4.88 -12.68 6.15
C TYR A 88 6.30 -12.10 5.94
N GLY A 89 6.51 -10.79 6.08
CA GLY A 89 7.80 -10.13 5.87
C GLY A 89 8.92 -10.64 6.79
N TRP A 90 8.59 -11.08 8.00
CA TRP A 90 9.51 -11.62 8.99
C TRP A 90 9.90 -13.09 8.76
N SER A 91 9.25 -13.78 7.82
CA SER A 91 9.35 -15.24 7.67
C SER A 91 10.74 -15.75 7.32
N LEU A 92 11.50 -15.03 6.50
CA LEU A 92 12.88 -15.41 6.17
C LEU A 92 13.82 -15.31 7.39
N TYR A 93 13.62 -14.31 8.24
CA TYR A 93 14.33 -14.17 9.50
C TYR A 93 14.07 -15.37 10.43
N GLU A 94 12.82 -15.78 10.57
CA GLU A 94 12.43 -16.90 11.44
C GLU A 94 13.00 -18.24 10.93
N ASP A 95 12.93 -18.50 9.64
CA ASP A 95 13.49 -19.72 9.03
C ASP A 95 15.00 -19.79 9.22
N ASN A 96 15.71 -18.66 9.12
CA ASN A 96 17.15 -18.63 9.37
C ASN A 96 17.48 -18.84 10.86
N ARG A 97 16.72 -18.22 11.76
CA ARG A 97 16.93 -18.33 13.20
C ARG A 97 16.65 -19.74 13.74
N SER A 98 15.62 -20.38 13.21
CA SER A 98 15.24 -21.75 13.59
C SER A 98 16.05 -22.84 12.89
N HIS A 99 17.06 -22.47 12.08
CA HIS A 99 17.82 -23.39 11.21
C HIS A 99 16.95 -24.23 10.25
N MET A 100 15.68 -23.82 10.06
CA MET A 100 14.75 -24.51 9.17
C MET A 100 15.18 -24.38 7.71
N THR A 101 15.86 -23.29 7.36
CA THR A 101 16.46 -23.08 6.03
C THR A 101 17.37 -24.26 5.66
N ASN A 102 18.26 -24.73 6.55
CA ASN A 102 19.18 -25.83 6.28
C ASN A 102 18.44 -27.13 5.97
N ASN A 103 17.34 -27.42 6.71
CA ASN A 103 16.54 -28.62 6.48
C ASN A 103 15.75 -28.56 5.15
N ILE A 104 15.36 -27.37 4.69
CA ILE A 104 14.67 -27.19 3.42
C ILE A 104 15.66 -27.35 2.26
N LEU A 105 16.88 -26.82 2.41
CA LEU A 105 17.91 -26.85 1.38
C LEU A 105 18.42 -28.25 1.04
N THR A 106 18.23 -29.24 1.93
CA THR A 106 18.52 -30.65 1.61
C THR A 106 17.58 -31.25 0.56
N ARG A 107 16.40 -30.61 0.33
CA ARG A 107 15.35 -31.13 -0.54
C ARG A 107 15.03 -30.22 -1.74
N VAL A 108 15.32 -28.91 -1.60
CA VAL A 108 14.95 -27.89 -2.60
C VAL A 108 16.15 -26.94 -2.79
N PRO A 109 16.55 -26.62 -4.03
CA PRO A 109 17.62 -25.65 -4.27
C PRO A 109 17.24 -24.27 -3.72
N TYR A 110 18.25 -23.56 -3.19
CA TYR A 110 18.07 -22.26 -2.53
C TYR A 110 17.32 -21.24 -3.40
N SER A 111 17.59 -21.24 -4.71
CA SER A 111 16.91 -20.35 -5.65
C SER A 111 15.39 -20.55 -5.69
N GLN A 112 14.91 -21.80 -5.68
CA GLN A 112 13.47 -22.11 -5.70
C GLN A 112 12.82 -21.77 -4.37
N TYR A 113 13.49 -22.00 -3.25
CA TYR A 113 13.03 -21.61 -1.92
C TYR A 113 12.88 -20.09 -1.80
N LEU A 114 13.93 -19.34 -2.20
CA LEU A 114 13.93 -17.88 -2.09
C LEU A 114 12.87 -17.24 -3.00
N THR A 115 12.72 -17.69 -4.25
CA THR A 115 11.68 -17.18 -5.15
C THR A 115 10.27 -17.48 -4.65
N ALA A 116 10.05 -18.68 -4.09
CA ALA A 116 8.76 -19.03 -3.48
C ALA A 116 8.45 -18.14 -2.27
N LYS A 117 9.46 -17.86 -1.44
CA LYS A 117 9.34 -16.97 -0.29
C LYS A 117 9.06 -15.54 -0.70
N MET A 118 9.78 -15.00 -1.68
CA MET A 118 9.55 -13.65 -2.22
C MET A 118 8.12 -13.51 -2.78
N ALA A 119 7.66 -14.48 -3.56
CA ALA A 119 6.30 -14.48 -4.08
C ALA A 119 5.25 -14.49 -2.96
N ALA A 120 5.44 -15.32 -1.92
CA ALA A 120 4.51 -15.41 -0.80
C ALA A 120 4.47 -14.10 0.02
N VAL A 121 5.63 -13.47 0.26
CA VAL A 121 5.73 -12.17 0.96
C VAL A 121 5.06 -11.08 0.13
N PHE A 122 5.33 -11.00 -1.18
CA PHE A 122 4.77 -10.01 -2.07
C PHE A 122 3.22 -10.10 -2.10
N VAL A 123 2.69 -11.29 -2.37
CA VAL A 123 1.24 -11.48 -2.50
C VAL A 123 0.52 -11.25 -1.16
N SER A 124 1.07 -11.75 -0.04
CA SER A 124 0.46 -11.55 1.28
C SER A 124 0.48 -10.09 1.72
N GLY A 125 1.58 -9.36 1.45
CA GLY A 125 1.68 -7.93 1.72
C GLY A 125 0.74 -7.11 0.84
N GLY A 126 0.66 -7.43 -0.45
CA GLY A 126 -0.26 -6.79 -1.38
C GLY A 126 -1.72 -6.95 -0.97
N ILE A 127 -2.13 -8.16 -0.59
CA ILE A 127 -3.51 -8.43 -0.12
C ILE A 127 -3.80 -7.73 1.21
N ALA A 128 -2.83 -7.64 2.11
CA ALA A 128 -3.03 -6.98 3.40
C ALA A 128 -3.39 -5.49 3.25
N ILE A 129 -2.96 -4.84 2.18
CA ILE A 129 -3.28 -3.44 1.88
C ILE A 129 -4.50 -3.34 0.93
N ALA A 130 -4.46 -4.03 -0.19
CA ALA A 130 -5.51 -3.90 -1.21
C ALA A 130 -6.89 -4.38 -0.72
N LEU A 131 -6.96 -5.40 0.14
CA LEU A 131 -8.25 -5.94 0.59
C LEU A 131 -9.03 -4.93 1.46
N PRO A 132 -8.45 -4.29 2.50
CA PRO A 132 -9.14 -3.23 3.25
C PRO A 132 -9.56 -2.06 2.34
N VAL A 133 -8.67 -1.56 1.48
CA VAL A 133 -8.95 -0.45 0.56
C VAL A 133 -10.10 -0.80 -0.40
N THR A 134 -10.10 -2.01 -0.96
CA THR A 134 -11.17 -2.47 -1.85
C THR A 134 -12.49 -2.62 -1.11
N THR A 135 -12.47 -3.13 0.11
CA THR A 135 -13.70 -3.25 0.93
C THR A 135 -14.25 -1.89 1.31
N ASP A 136 -13.39 -0.91 1.58
CA ASP A 136 -13.82 0.46 1.83
C ASP A 136 -14.50 1.07 0.61
N LEU A 137 -13.94 0.90 -0.59
CA LEU A 137 -14.56 1.39 -1.83
C LEU A 137 -16.00 0.91 -1.98
N PHE A 138 -16.25 -0.39 -1.72
CA PHE A 138 -17.61 -0.94 -1.80
C PHE A 138 -18.50 -0.53 -0.62
N ALA A 139 -17.94 -0.43 0.58
CA ALA A 139 -18.69 0.01 1.76
C ALA A 139 -19.08 1.50 1.65
N SER A 140 -18.17 2.35 1.19
CA SER A 140 -18.44 3.76 0.93
C SER A 140 -19.46 3.96 -0.20
N ALA A 141 -19.52 3.07 -1.19
CA ALA A 141 -20.56 3.07 -2.23
C ALA A 141 -21.96 2.77 -1.69
N MET A 142 -22.10 2.20 -0.50
CA MET A 142 -23.40 2.00 0.16
C MET A 142 -23.89 3.27 0.89
N VAL A 143 -22.98 4.19 1.22
CA VAL A 143 -23.23 5.40 2.01
C VAL A 143 -23.26 6.65 1.12
N CYS A 144 -22.36 6.72 0.14
CA CYS A 144 -22.14 7.89 -0.71
C CYS A 144 -22.71 7.68 -2.12
N PRO A 145 -23.34 8.70 -2.73
CA PRO A 145 -23.76 8.62 -4.13
C PRO A 145 -22.53 8.60 -5.06
N ALA A 146 -22.57 7.78 -6.11
CA ALA A 146 -21.50 7.67 -7.09
C ALA A 146 -21.61 8.78 -8.16
N CYS A 147 -21.51 10.04 -7.75
CA CYS A 147 -21.53 11.19 -8.65
C CYS A 147 -20.16 11.35 -9.33
N ILE A 148 -20.16 11.71 -10.63
CA ILE A 148 -18.93 11.98 -11.37
C ILE A 148 -18.26 13.24 -10.80
N PRO A 149 -16.99 13.19 -10.38
CA PRO A 149 -16.28 14.33 -9.82
C PRO A 149 -16.19 15.49 -10.83
N ARG A 150 -16.36 16.73 -10.37
CA ARG A 150 -16.26 17.93 -11.22
C ARG A 150 -15.02 18.73 -10.87
N VAL A 151 -14.28 19.17 -11.89
CA VAL A 151 -13.05 19.96 -11.75
C VAL A 151 -13.30 21.35 -11.12
N ALA A 152 -14.55 21.86 -11.23
CA ALA A 152 -14.87 23.25 -10.90
C ALA A 152 -15.05 23.57 -9.40
N LEU A 153 -14.97 22.57 -8.51
CA LEU A 153 -15.20 22.79 -7.08
C LEU A 153 -13.88 22.68 -6.31
N PRO A 154 -13.32 23.80 -5.82
CA PRO A 154 -12.05 23.79 -5.06
C PRO A 154 -12.13 23.01 -3.74
N ILE A 155 -13.34 22.72 -3.24
CA ILE A 155 -13.58 21.98 -2.01
C ILE A 155 -13.55 20.46 -2.23
N THR A 156 -13.73 20.00 -3.47
CA THR A 156 -13.88 18.58 -3.82
C THR A 156 -12.75 18.05 -4.71
N GLY A 157 -11.78 18.89 -5.04
CA GLY A 157 -10.66 18.56 -5.90
C GLY A 157 -9.52 17.87 -5.16
N PHE A 158 -9.80 16.74 -4.48
CA PHE A 158 -8.73 15.96 -3.85
C PHE A 158 -7.79 15.32 -4.88
N CYS A 159 -8.24 15.10 -6.10
CA CYS A 159 -7.39 14.68 -7.18
C CYS A 159 -6.97 15.88 -8.02
N SER A 160 -5.76 16.37 -7.82
CA SER A 160 -5.16 17.41 -8.66
C SER A 160 -5.20 17.00 -10.13
N GLY A 161 -5.34 17.95 -11.05
CA GLY A 161 -5.25 17.69 -12.49
C GLY A 161 -3.92 17.09 -12.95
N THR A 162 -2.91 17.12 -12.08
CA THR A 162 -1.59 16.50 -12.25
C THR A 162 -1.41 15.18 -11.49
N ALA A 163 -2.46 14.70 -10.81
CA ALA A 163 -2.43 13.43 -10.07
C ALA A 163 -2.46 12.21 -11.01
N PHE A 164 -2.30 11.04 -10.41
CA PHE A 164 -2.32 9.76 -11.12
C PHE A 164 -3.58 9.59 -11.98
N LEU A 165 -3.40 9.43 -13.28
CA LEU A 165 -4.49 9.23 -14.25
C LEU A 165 -5.66 10.21 -14.07
N ALA A 166 -5.41 11.48 -13.74
CA ALA A 166 -6.43 12.49 -13.45
C ALA A 166 -7.53 12.55 -14.53
N LYS A 167 -7.16 12.44 -15.81
CA LYS A 167 -8.15 12.40 -16.92
C LYS A 167 -9.14 11.25 -16.76
N LEU A 168 -8.66 10.07 -16.34
CA LEU A 168 -9.50 8.89 -16.12
C LEU A 168 -10.40 9.06 -14.90
N TYR A 169 -9.89 9.70 -13.85
CA TYR A 169 -10.66 10.00 -12.65
C TYR A 169 -11.92 10.85 -12.95
N TYR A 170 -11.78 11.86 -13.80
CA TYR A 170 -12.89 12.75 -14.17
C TYR A 170 -13.79 12.19 -15.29
N THR A 171 -13.36 11.19 -16.05
CA THR A 171 -14.18 10.60 -17.13
C THR A 171 -14.80 9.26 -16.74
N HIS A 172 -14.04 8.38 -16.09
CA HIS A 172 -14.45 7.04 -15.68
C HIS A 172 -13.96 6.71 -14.26
N PRO A 173 -14.55 7.33 -13.23
CA PRO A 173 -14.04 7.24 -11.86
C PRO A 173 -14.02 5.82 -11.29
N TRP A 174 -14.98 4.96 -11.65
CA TRP A 174 -14.97 3.54 -11.26
C TRP A 174 -13.75 2.80 -11.79
N LEU A 175 -13.40 3.01 -13.06
CA LEU A 175 -12.23 2.38 -13.64
C LEU A 175 -10.94 2.86 -12.97
N HIS A 176 -10.87 4.16 -12.66
CA HIS A 176 -9.75 4.74 -11.93
C HIS A 176 -9.63 4.11 -10.53
N ALA A 177 -10.72 3.99 -9.77
CA ALA A 177 -10.71 3.40 -8.43
C ALA A 177 -10.26 1.93 -8.44
N ILE A 178 -10.71 1.13 -9.42
CA ILE A 178 -10.28 -0.26 -9.58
C ILE A 178 -8.78 -0.35 -9.90
N ILE A 179 -8.29 0.49 -10.82
CA ILE A 179 -6.85 0.56 -11.13
C ILE A 179 -6.05 0.95 -9.91
N TRP A 180 -6.56 1.89 -9.10
CA TRP A 180 -5.90 2.30 -7.87
C TRP A 180 -5.80 1.16 -6.86
N CYS A 181 -6.85 0.38 -6.65
CA CYS A 181 -6.80 -0.82 -5.80
C CYS A 181 -5.73 -1.84 -6.25
N VAL A 182 -5.53 -1.98 -7.57
CA VAL A 182 -4.45 -2.82 -8.11
C VAL A 182 -3.07 -2.22 -7.80
N ILE A 183 -2.91 -0.92 -7.91
CA ILE A 183 -1.66 -0.22 -7.56
C ILE A 183 -1.36 -0.36 -6.07
N GLU A 184 -2.34 -0.23 -5.21
CA GLU A 184 -2.22 -0.47 -3.76
C GLU A 184 -1.73 -1.90 -3.45
N PHE A 185 -2.22 -2.89 -4.20
CA PHE A 185 -1.69 -4.26 -4.11
C PHE A 185 -0.19 -4.32 -4.42
N PHE A 186 0.26 -3.66 -5.48
CA PHE A 186 1.68 -3.63 -5.83
C PHE A 186 2.51 -2.89 -4.79
N TRP A 187 2.04 -1.75 -4.27
CA TRP A 187 2.70 -1.01 -3.20
C TRP A 187 2.88 -1.88 -1.95
N GLY A 188 1.82 -2.56 -1.50
CA GLY A 188 1.87 -3.47 -0.35
C GLY A 188 2.84 -4.62 -0.57
N GLY A 189 2.82 -5.22 -1.78
CA GLY A 189 3.73 -6.31 -2.15
C GLY A 189 5.20 -5.88 -2.14
N VAL A 190 5.50 -4.72 -2.72
CA VAL A 190 6.86 -4.16 -2.77
C VAL A 190 7.34 -3.82 -1.36
N ALA A 191 6.54 -3.12 -0.56
CA ALA A 191 6.90 -2.78 0.82
C ALA A 191 7.21 -4.03 1.65
N ALA A 192 6.37 -5.06 1.58
CA ALA A 192 6.62 -6.33 2.26
C ALA A 192 7.93 -6.99 1.82
N SER A 193 8.24 -6.94 0.51
CA SER A 193 9.45 -7.54 -0.06
C SER A 193 10.74 -6.92 0.44
N LEU A 194 10.73 -5.63 0.84
CA LEU A 194 11.89 -4.96 1.44
C LEU A 194 12.36 -5.63 2.75
N CYS A 195 11.45 -6.29 3.48
CA CYS A 195 11.82 -7.06 4.68
C CYS A 195 12.82 -8.18 4.39
N ILE A 196 12.77 -8.76 3.18
CA ILE A 196 13.68 -9.82 2.77
C ILE A 196 15.12 -9.32 2.71
N ILE A 197 15.33 -8.04 2.36
CA ILE A 197 16.66 -7.43 2.27
C ILE A 197 17.36 -7.43 3.63
N VAL A 198 16.61 -7.12 4.69
CA VAL A 198 17.15 -6.88 6.03
C VAL A 198 17.08 -8.10 6.93
N GLY A 199 16.20 -9.07 6.62
CA GLY A 199 15.87 -10.21 7.47
C GLY A 199 17.02 -11.12 7.92
N HIS A 200 18.25 -10.95 7.41
CA HIS A 200 19.41 -11.72 7.88
C HIS A 200 20.39 -10.92 8.76
N LYS A 201 20.29 -9.58 8.74
CA LYS A 201 21.20 -8.71 9.50
C LYS A 201 20.65 -8.33 10.86
N VAL A 202 19.34 -8.39 11.04
CA VAL A 202 18.64 -7.93 12.22
C VAL A 202 18.40 -9.06 13.21
N LYS A 203 18.55 -8.78 14.51
CA LYS A 203 18.44 -9.80 15.58
C LYS A 203 17.00 -10.03 16.10
N HIS A 204 16.06 -9.17 15.74
CA HIS A 204 14.67 -9.22 16.23
C HIS A 204 13.66 -9.10 15.08
N ARG A 205 12.66 -9.98 15.06
CA ARG A 205 11.63 -10.01 14.02
C ARG A 205 10.84 -8.70 13.91
N PHE A 206 10.64 -7.97 15.02
CA PHE A 206 9.94 -6.70 15.03
C PHE A 206 10.63 -5.67 14.12
N PHE A 207 11.95 -5.53 14.24
CA PHE A 207 12.69 -4.60 13.40
C PHE A 207 12.67 -4.98 11.93
N VAL A 208 12.63 -6.28 11.60
CA VAL A 208 12.47 -6.73 10.21
C VAL A 208 11.12 -6.26 9.66
N THR A 209 10.04 -6.43 10.42
CA THR A 209 8.69 -6.01 10.01
C THR A 209 8.55 -4.49 9.97
N ALA A 210 9.22 -3.76 10.86
CA ALA A 210 9.21 -2.30 10.90
C ALA A 210 10.08 -1.64 9.80
N THR A 211 10.99 -2.38 9.17
CA THR A 211 11.94 -1.85 8.18
C THR A 211 11.28 -1.05 7.05
N PRO A 212 10.21 -1.52 6.37
CA PRO A 212 9.60 -0.76 5.29
C PRO A 212 9.03 0.58 5.79
N LEU A 213 8.39 0.57 6.96
CA LEU A 213 7.87 1.80 7.57
C LEU A 213 8.98 2.78 7.89
N LEU A 214 10.05 2.34 8.55
CA LEU A 214 11.18 3.20 8.91
C LEU A 214 11.89 3.74 7.67
N LEU A 215 12.03 2.93 6.62
CA LEU A 215 12.62 3.37 5.35
C LEU A 215 11.74 4.43 4.68
N PHE A 216 10.44 4.23 4.61
CA PHE A 216 9.52 5.16 3.96
C PHE A 216 9.35 6.45 4.76
N LEU A 217 9.37 6.40 6.09
CA LEU A 217 9.45 7.60 6.93
C LEU A 217 10.74 8.38 6.72
N LEU A 218 11.87 7.68 6.59
CA LEU A 218 13.14 8.34 6.27
C LEU A 218 13.09 9.01 4.89
N LEU A 219 12.53 8.36 3.90
CA LEU A 219 12.34 8.93 2.57
C LEU A 219 11.35 10.11 2.61
N ASP A 220 10.26 10.01 3.38
CA ASP A 220 9.30 11.10 3.56
C ASP A 220 9.92 12.35 4.19
N PHE A 221 10.94 12.18 5.02
CA PHE A 221 11.69 13.29 5.58
C PHE A 221 12.71 13.89 4.60
N ILE A 222 13.38 13.05 3.80
CA ILE A 222 14.46 13.47 2.90
C ILE A 222 13.92 14.07 1.59
N THR A 223 12.86 13.50 1.02
CA THR A 223 12.35 13.87 -0.30
C THR A 223 11.89 15.33 -0.41
N PRO A 224 11.18 15.93 0.57
CA PRO A 224 10.85 17.35 0.51
C PRO A 224 12.07 18.25 0.53
N MET A 225 13.11 17.91 1.32
CA MET A 225 14.35 18.68 1.37
C MET A 225 15.08 18.66 0.03
N LEU A 226 15.07 17.52 -0.67
CA LEU A 226 15.65 17.40 -2.01
C LEU A 226 14.81 18.15 -3.05
N ALA A 227 13.49 18.06 -2.97
CA ALA A 227 12.57 18.75 -3.87
C ALA A 227 12.73 20.27 -3.77
N ASP A 228 12.83 20.81 -2.56
CA ASP A 228 13.06 22.24 -2.31
C ASP A 228 14.42 22.68 -2.85
N ALA A 229 15.48 21.90 -2.62
CA ALA A 229 16.84 22.20 -3.11
C ALA A 229 16.92 22.23 -4.64
N MET A 230 16.09 21.41 -5.31
CA MET A 230 16.03 21.30 -6.78
C MET A 230 14.94 22.16 -7.42
N ASN A 231 14.13 22.90 -6.63
CA ASN A 231 12.93 23.61 -7.05
C ASN A 231 11.92 22.69 -7.79
N TRP A 232 11.81 21.45 -7.34
CA TRP A 232 10.87 20.48 -7.89
C TRP A 232 9.60 20.43 -7.04
N TYR A 233 8.50 20.94 -7.55
CA TYR A 233 7.19 20.89 -6.90
C TYR A 233 6.46 19.59 -7.22
N ILE A 234 7.07 18.43 -6.88
CA ILE A 234 6.57 17.10 -7.20
C ILE A 234 6.67 16.25 -5.94
N GLU A 235 5.65 15.43 -5.66
CA GLU A 235 5.71 14.47 -4.57
C GLU A 235 6.62 13.29 -4.95
N LEU A 236 7.63 13.03 -4.10
CA LEU A 236 8.61 11.95 -4.28
C LEU A 236 8.61 10.97 -3.10
N SER A 237 7.72 11.15 -2.11
CA SER A 237 7.68 10.26 -0.96
C SER A 237 6.82 9.03 -1.24
N PRO A 238 7.37 7.80 -1.18
CA PRO A 238 6.59 6.58 -1.34
C PRO A 238 5.43 6.48 -0.33
N LEU A 239 5.60 7.05 0.86
CA LEU A 239 4.58 7.04 1.89
C LEU A 239 3.35 7.85 1.47
N ARG A 240 3.56 9.00 0.82
CA ARG A 240 2.48 9.90 0.36
C ARG A 240 1.93 9.53 -1.00
N LEU A 241 2.76 8.97 -1.88
CA LEU A 241 2.32 8.55 -3.22
C LEU A 241 1.31 7.38 -3.19
N CYS A 242 1.22 6.66 -2.09
CA CYS A 242 0.20 5.63 -1.88
C CYS A 242 -1.20 6.22 -1.61
N ASN A 243 -1.32 7.53 -1.33
CA ASN A 243 -2.60 8.22 -1.14
C ASN A 243 -2.78 9.28 -2.24
N LEU A 244 -3.93 9.25 -2.94
CA LEU A 244 -4.26 10.24 -3.97
C LEU A 244 -4.56 11.65 -3.41
N ALA A 245 -4.79 11.78 -2.11
CA ALA A 245 -5.01 13.05 -1.42
C ALA A 245 -3.72 13.88 -1.22
N SER A 246 -2.63 13.54 -1.89
CA SER A 246 -1.39 14.31 -1.83
C SER A 246 -1.60 15.76 -2.28
N THR A 247 -1.09 16.71 -1.49
CA THR A 247 -1.16 18.15 -1.78
C THR A 247 -0.25 18.56 -2.94
N ASN A 248 0.81 17.79 -3.17
CA ASN A 248 1.76 18.02 -4.25
C ASN A 248 1.38 17.25 -5.52
N PRO A 249 1.76 17.74 -6.70
CA PRO A 249 1.58 17.01 -7.94
C PRO A 249 2.21 15.63 -7.87
N SER A 250 1.41 14.60 -8.16
CA SER A 250 1.84 13.19 -8.18
C SER A 250 1.59 12.58 -9.57
N PRO A 251 2.37 12.96 -10.60
CA PRO A 251 2.14 12.52 -11.96
C PRO A 251 2.32 11.00 -12.09
N THR A 252 1.53 10.40 -12.97
CA THR A 252 1.46 8.94 -13.20
C THR A 252 2.83 8.29 -13.39
N TRP A 253 3.75 8.96 -14.10
CA TRP A 253 5.07 8.41 -14.39
C TRP A 253 5.95 8.26 -13.14
N ILE A 254 5.80 9.12 -12.13
CA ILE A 254 6.54 9.03 -10.86
C ILE A 254 6.11 7.80 -10.08
N ILE A 255 4.81 7.60 -9.90
CA ILE A 255 4.27 6.44 -9.19
C ILE A 255 4.73 5.14 -9.83
N LEU A 256 4.68 5.06 -11.16
CA LEU A 256 5.15 3.89 -11.90
C LEU A 256 6.67 3.71 -11.81
N ALA A 257 7.43 4.80 -11.92
CA ALA A 257 8.90 4.77 -11.82
C ALA A 257 9.35 4.29 -10.42
N GLU A 258 8.73 4.79 -9.36
CA GLU A 258 9.03 4.33 -7.98
C GLU A 258 8.66 2.88 -7.74
N LEU A 259 7.48 2.45 -8.19
CA LEU A 259 7.10 1.04 -8.10
C LEU A 259 8.08 0.14 -8.82
N ILE A 260 8.50 0.52 -10.04
CA ILE A 260 9.50 -0.23 -10.83
C ILE A 260 10.84 -0.23 -10.10
N LEU A 261 11.29 0.94 -9.61
CA LEU A 261 12.57 1.07 -8.90
C LEU A 261 12.62 0.19 -7.64
N LEU A 262 11.61 0.29 -6.78
CA LEU A 262 11.54 -0.48 -5.54
C LEU A 262 11.39 -1.99 -5.81
N THR A 263 10.62 -2.37 -6.83
CA THR A 263 10.51 -3.76 -7.27
C THR A 263 11.87 -4.26 -7.76
N PHE A 264 12.57 -3.48 -8.56
CA PHE A 264 13.91 -3.81 -9.06
C PHE A 264 14.91 -3.98 -7.92
N VAL A 265 14.92 -3.08 -6.94
CA VAL A 265 15.75 -3.18 -5.74
C VAL A 265 15.46 -4.46 -4.96
N SER A 266 14.19 -4.81 -4.78
CA SER A 266 13.80 -6.04 -4.05
C SER A 266 14.23 -7.31 -4.80
N VAL A 267 14.09 -7.33 -6.12
CA VAL A 267 14.50 -8.45 -6.98
C VAL A 267 16.03 -8.58 -7.00
N LEU A 268 16.75 -7.46 -7.19
CA LEU A 268 18.21 -7.45 -7.15
C LEU A 268 18.77 -7.97 -5.82
N ALA A 269 18.16 -7.56 -4.71
CA ALA A 269 18.55 -8.06 -3.41
C ALA A 269 18.33 -9.58 -3.27
N GLY A 270 17.26 -10.10 -3.86
CA GLY A 270 17.01 -11.54 -3.96
C GLY A 270 18.06 -12.25 -4.78
N ILE A 271 18.41 -11.73 -5.95
CA ILE A 271 19.43 -12.27 -6.84
C ILE A 271 20.82 -12.25 -6.16
N TYR A 272 21.19 -11.12 -5.55
CA TYR A 272 22.46 -10.99 -4.82
C TYR A 272 22.60 -12.03 -3.70
N ARG A 273 21.52 -12.29 -2.96
CA ARG A 273 21.48 -13.33 -1.94
C ARG A 273 21.67 -14.73 -2.51
N LYS A 274 21.04 -15.01 -3.65
CA LYS A 274 21.22 -16.27 -4.35
C LYS A 274 22.71 -16.52 -4.64
N TYR A 275 23.39 -15.57 -5.28
CA TYR A 275 24.80 -15.68 -5.61
C TYR A 275 25.68 -15.88 -4.37
N ARG A 276 25.45 -15.12 -3.31
CA ARG A 276 26.27 -15.22 -2.08
C ARG A 276 26.11 -16.56 -1.36
N HIS A 277 24.98 -17.22 -1.49
CA HIS A 277 24.70 -18.52 -0.85
C HIS A 277 25.19 -19.70 -1.72
N GLU A 278 25.29 -19.53 -3.03
CA GLU A 278 25.81 -20.56 -3.94
C GLU A 278 27.34 -20.54 -4.02
N VAL A 279 28.03 -19.49 -3.57
CA VAL A 279 29.49 -19.32 -3.60
C VAL A 279 30.17 -19.66 -2.25
N LEU A 280 29.39 -19.76 -1.16
CA LEU A 280 29.86 -20.21 0.18
C LEU A 280 29.37 -21.62 0.49
#